data_7b94c72cb634d40be1b612d16c4d72f3
#
_entry.id   7b94c72cb634d40be1b612d16c4d72f3
#
_cell.length_a   1.000
_cell.length_b   1.000
_cell.length_c   1.000
_cell.angle_alpha   90.00
_cell.angle_beta   90.00
_cell.angle_gamma   90.00
#
_symmetry.space_group_name_H-M   'P 1'
#
loop_
_entity.id
_entity.type
_entity.pdbx_description
1 polymer ?
#
loop_
_entity_poly.entity_id
_entity_poly.type
_entity_poly.pdbx_seq_one_letter_code
_entity_poly.pdbx_strand_id
1 'polypeptide(L)'
;MLSTVLLFLMACNDRSHISSATLQTIGGLGHGGMGISSSYPLNSAEGIKKCLELGLDGTELDVQMTSDSVLVAFHDVDLADVTKLEGRIHEKTWKELKSTAYQGSLRGDCFLVSLDDLFGGIANVNQFYYTFDCKLHPLGLSNEVYQSQFIAAVKRILEKYQLFERIAIESQDVGFLTACKREIAQSMYYYYPSSFSDGYQTAVSQDFDGITIASANITKDEVAQAHQAGLKVALWNVKTGSDNWKAIEKQPDFIQSDDPRHLKNALK
;
A
#
# COMPACT_ATOMS: atom_id res chain seq x y z
N MET A 1 39.74 -14.10 -46.16
CA MET A 1 38.96 -14.60 -45.01
C MET A 1 39.10 -13.55 -43.90
N LEU A 2 38.13 -12.62 -43.80
CA LEU A 2 38.02 -11.66 -42.69
C LEU A 2 37.15 -12.28 -41.62
N SER A 3 37.73 -12.52 -40.46
CA SER A 3 37.04 -13.01 -39.28
C SER A 3 36.46 -11.80 -38.52
N THR A 4 35.14 -11.65 -38.59
CA THR A 4 34.40 -10.62 -37.85
C THR A 4 34.21 -11.10 -36.41
N VAL A 5 34.96 -10.55 -35.48
CA VAL A 5 34.73 -10.78 -34.04
C VAL A 5 33.52 -9.94 -33.60
N LEU A 6 32.43 -10.62 -33.30
CA LEU A 6 31.22 -10.00 -32.72
C LEU A 6 31.49 -9.79 -31.20
N LEU A 7 31.77 -8.54 -30.81
CA LEU A 7 31.84 -8.16 -29.40
C LEU A 7 30.39 -8.13 -28.85
N PHE A 8 30.03 -9.13 -28.08
CA PHE A 8 28.86 -9.05 -27.17
C PHE A 8 29.22 -8.10 -26.02
N LEU A 9 28.77 -6.86 -26.12
CA LEU A 9 28.68 -5.98 -24.93
C LEU A 9 27.60 -6.57 -24.00
N MET A 10 28.04 -7.35 -23.01
CA MET A 10 27.23 -7.59 -21.83
C MET A 10 27.04 -6.24 -21.13
N ALA A 11 25.85 -5.68 -21.20
CA ALA A 11 25.44 -4.64 -20.30
C ALA A 11 25.45 -5.23 -18.88
N CYS A 12 26.58 -5.15 -18.18
CA CYS A 12 26.60 -5.25 -16.73
C CYS A 12 25.70 -4.14 -16.22
N ASN A 13 24.50 -4.52 -15.76
CA ASN A 13 23.67 -3.63 -14.97
C ASN A 13 24.46 -3.34 -13.70
N ASP A 14 25.06 -2.16 -13.65
CA ASP A 14 25.97 -1.75 -12.58
C ASP A 14 25.13 -1.42 -11.34
N ARG A 15 24.76 -2.46 -10.58
CA ARG A 15 24.02 -2.41 -9.33
C ARG A 15 24.86 -1.92 -8.15
N SER A 16 26.15 -1.59 -8.40
CA SER A 16 27.16 -1.29 -7.39
C SER A 16 27.11 0.14 -6.84
N HIS A 17 26.17 0.99 -7.29
CA HIS A 17 26.16 2.42 -6.92
C HIS A 17 25.30 2.81 -5.74
N ILE A 18 24.44 1.89 -5.23
CA ILE A 18 23.59 2.20 -4.07
C ILE A 18 24.26 1.67 -2.82
N SER A 19 24.55 2.57 -1.87
CA SER A 19 25.21 2.18 -0.62
C SER A 19 24.28 1.32 0.26
N SER A 20 24.85 0.42 1.05
CA SER A 20 24.07 -0.35 2.05
C SER A 20 23.34 0.57 3.03
N ALA A 21 23.90 1.73 3.36
CA ALA A 21 23.24 2.71 4.21
C ALA A 21 21.95 3.26 3.56
N THR A 22 21.97 3.53 2.26
CA THR A 22 20.77 3.96 1.51
C THR A 22 19.72 2.86 1.45
N LEU A 23 20.11 1.60 1.24
CA LEU A 23 19.18 0.48 1.21
C LEU A 23 18.43 0.31 2.56
N GLN A 24 19.13 0.56 3.67
CA GLN A 24 18.57 0.47 5.02
C GLN A 24 17.57 1.60 5.37
N THR A 25 17.54 2.69 4.59
CA THR A 25 16.56 3.78 4.77
C THR A 25 15.26 3.57 4.02
N ILE A 26 15.17 2.58 3.12
CA ILE A 26 14.00 2.29 2.32
C ILE A 26 13.16 1.20 2.98
N GLY A 27 11.94 1.53 3.35
CA GLY A 27 10.96 0.57 3.88
C GLY A 27 10.36 -0.28 2.76
N GLY A 28 10.48 -1.60 2.89
CA GLY A 28 9.84 -2.55 1.97
C GLY A 28 8.44 -2.93 2.44
N LEU A 29 7.42 -2.68 1.62
CA LEU A 29 6.03 -3.07 1.86
C LEU A 29 5.56 -4.03 0.77
N GLY A 30 4.72 -5.01 1.13
CA GLY A 30 3.99 -5.79 0.14
C GLY A 30 2.71 -5.05 -0.27
N HIS A 31 2.40 -5.04 -1.55
CA HIS A 31 1.16 -4.47 -2.10
C HIS A 31 0.01 -5.47 -1.89
N GLY A 32 -1.00 -5.09 -1.11
CA GLY A 32 -2.08 -6.00 -0.70
C GLY A 32 -1.60 -7.32 -0.09
N GLY A 33 -0.45 -7.30 0.62
CA GLY A 33 0.26 -8.47 1.13
C GLY A 33 1.34 -9.01 0.20
N MET A 34 1.08 -10.12 -0.50
CA MET A 34 2.08 -10.78 -1.37
C MET A 34 2.12 -10.28 -2.81
N GLY A 35 1.35 -9.22 -3.14
CA GLY A 35 1.28 -8.63 -4.47
C GLY A 35 0.36 -9.36 -5.44
N ILE A 36 0.03 -8.69 -6.56
CA ILE A 36 -0.94 -9.15 -7.57
C ILE A 36 -0.52 -10.47 -8.22
N SER A 37 0.79 -10.66 -8.43
CA SER A 37 1.32 -11.84 -9.14
C SER A 37 1.46 -13.08 -8.25
N SER A 38 1.07 -13.00 -6.99
CA SER A 38 1.19 -14.10 -6.04
C SER A 38 0.05 -15.11 -6.18
N SER A 39 0.22 -16.26 -5.53
CA SER A 39 -0.82 -17.28 -5.40
C SER A 39 -1.84 -16.97 -4.29
N TYR A 40 -1.66 -15.87 -3.58
CA TYR A 40 -2.58 -15.37 -2.56
C TYR A 40 -3.44 -14.27 -3.16
N PRO A 41 -4.76 -14.21 -2.91
CA PRO A 41 -5.57 -13.05 -3.27
C PRO A 41 -5.03 -11.80 -2.58
N LEU A 42 -5.08 -10.65 -3.28
CA LEU A 42 -4.79 -9.37 -2.67
C LEU A 42 -5.68 -9.15 -1.44
N ASN A 43 -5.13 -8.54 -0.42
CA ASN A 43 -5.84 -8.23 0.81
C ASN A 43 -6.34 -9.45 1.61
N SER A 44 -5.93 -10.69 1.25
CA SER A 44 -6.23 -11.85 2.07
C SER A 44 -5.36 -11.90 3.32
N ALA A 45 -5.93 -12.40 4.43
CA ALA A 45 -5.18 -12.56 5.68
C ALA A 45 -3.93 -13.43 5.50
N GLU A 46 -4.04 -14.47 4.67
CA GLU A 46 -2.94 -15.40 4.36
C GLU A 46 -1.82 -14.69 3.59
N GLY A 47 -2.17 -13.87 2.59
CA GLY A 47 -1.21 -13.09 1.82
C GLY A 47 -0.48 -12.05 2.67
N ILE A 48 -1.22 -11.33 3.49
CA ILE A 48 -0.68 -10.31 4.39
C ILE A 48 0.27 -10.93 5.43
N LYS A 49 -0.18 -11.96 6.16
CA LYS A 49 0.65 -12.67 7.13
C LYS A 49 1.91 -13.24 6.48
N LYS A 50 1.78 -13.80 5.27
CA LYS A 50 2.93 -14.32 4.52
C LYS A 50 3.93 -13.25 4.14
N CYS A 51 3.48 -12.05 3.79
CA CYS A 51 4.34 -10.90 3.52
C CYS A 51 5.15 -10.52 4.77
N LEU A 52 4.49 -10.39 5.92
CA LEU A 52 5.16 -10.06 7.18
C LEU A 52 6.15 -11.15 7.63
N GLU A 53 5.81 -12.42 7.43
CA GLU A 53 6.71 -13.55 7.69
C GLU A 53 7.98 -13.56 6.81
N LEU A 54 7.96 -12.94 5.62
CA LEU A 54 9.15 -12.75 4.80
C LEU A 54 10.15 -11.78 5.46
N GLY A 55 9.71 -11.01 6.44
CA GLY A 55 10.50 -10.00 7.14
C GLY A 55 10.64 -8.71 6.35
N LEU A 56 9.62 -8.31 5.57
CA LEU A 56 9.46 -6.95 5.11
C LEU A 56 9.04 -6.05 6.27
N ASP A 57 9.20 -4.74 6.09
CA ASP A 57 8.89 -3.76 7.14
C ASP A 57 7.39 -3.64 7.38
N GLY A 58 6.55 -4.05 6.40
CA GLY A 58 5.11 -4.00 6.53
C GLY A 58 4.37 -4.37 5.24
N THR A 59 3.15 -3.86 5.12
CA THR A 59 2.28 -4.08 3.95
C THR A 59 1.35 -2.89 3.71
N GLU A 60 1.01 -2.67 2.47
CA GLU A 60 -0.12 -1.84 2.08
C GLU A 60 -1.41 -2.67 2.13
N LEU A 61 -2.55 -2.02 2.38
CA LEU A 61 -3.89 -2.58 2.47
C LEU A 61 -4.89 -1.64 1.81
N ASP A 62 -5.67 -2.15 0.87
CA ASP A 62 -6.87 -1.45 0.40
C ASP A 62 -7.98 -1.57 1.45
N VAL A 63 -8.49 -0.45 1.93
CA VAL A 63 -9.45 -0.44 3.04
C VAL A 63 -10.80 0.09 2.58
N GLN A 64 -11.83 -0.71 2.79
CA GLN A 64 -13.24 -0.34 2.60
C GLN A 64 -14.02 -0.50 3.90
N MET A 65 -15.22 0.09 3.97
CA MET A 65 -16.08 0.02 5.15
C MET A 65 -17.44 -0.57 4.81
N THR A 66 -17.89 -1.53 5.60
CA THR A 66 -19.23 -2.14 5.51
C THR A 66 -20.33 -1.19 5.97
N SER A 67 -21.61 -1.55 5.72
CA SER A 67 -22.77 -0.78 6.16
C SER A 67 -22.90 -0.67 7.68
N ASP A 68 -22.32 -1.61 8.43
CA ASP A 68 -22.27 -1.61 9.90
C ASP A 68 -20.92 -1.11 10.45
N SER A 69 -20.17 -0.31 9.64
CA SER A 69 -18.93 0.39 10.02
C SER A 69 -17.79 -0.52 10.45
N VAL A 70 -17.65 -1.71 9.85
CA VAL A 70 -16.50 -2.59 9.98
C VAL A 70 -15.54 -2.33 8.81
N LEU A 71 -14.26 -2.11 9.11
CA LEU A 71 -13.23 -1.99 8.08
C LEU A 71 -12.81 -3.36 7.55
N VAL A 72 -12.76 -3.50 6.23
CA VAL A 72 -12.42 -4.72 5.51
C VAL A 72 -11.26 -4.45 4.56
N ALA A 73 -10.32 -5.37 4.48
CA ALA A 73 -9.26 -5.35 3.48
C ALA A 73 -9.82 -5.86 2.14
N PHE A 74 -10.03 -4.96 1.15
CA PHE A 74 -10.60 -5.31 -0.15
C PHE A 74 -10.39 -4.21 -1.19
N HIS A 75 -9.89 -4.56 -2.39
CA HIS A 75 -9.54 -3.61 -3.43
C HIS A 75 -10.71 -3.20 -4.34
N ASP A 76 -11.45 -4.18 -4.90
CA ASP A 76 -12.34 -3.95 -6.02
C ASP A 76 -13.63 -3.20 -5.62
N VAL A 77 -14.27 -2.56 -6.59
CA VAL A 77 -15.55 -1.86 -6.38
C VAL A 77 -16.67 -2.86 -6.13
N ASP A 78 -16.73 -3.90 -6.96
CA ASP A 78 -17.78 -4.91 -6.91
C ASP A 78 -17.21 -6.24 -6.38
N LEU A 79 -17.93 -6.87 -5.48
CA LEU A 79 -17.55 -8.17 -4.89
C LEU A 79 -17.44 -9.27 -5.94
N ALA A 80 -18.26 -9.19 -7.01
CA ALA A 80 -18.30 -10.17 -8.08
C ALA A 80 -17.01 -10.25 -8.91
N ASP A 81 -16.14 -9.23 -8.84
CA ASP A 81 -14.88 -9.22 -9.58
C ASP A 81 -13.93 -10.34 -9.12
N VAL A 82 -13.93 -10.65 -7.83
CA VAL A 82 -13.01 -11.63 -7.23
C VAL A 82 -13.68 -12.62 -6.26
N THR A 83 -15.01 -12.56 -6.11
CA THR A 83 -15.79 -13.48 -5.27
C THR A 83 -17.05 -13.98 -6.00
N LYS A 84 -17.83 -14.88 -5.40
CA LYS A 84 -19.13 -15.31 -5.92
C LYS A 84 -20.29 -14.45 -5.43
N LEU A 85 -20.02 -13.44 -4.61
CA LEU A 85 -21.04 -12.59 -4.02
C LEU A 85 -21.20 -11.32 -4.89
N GLU A 86 -22.43 -10.92 -5.13
CA GLU A 86 -22.76 -9.68 -5.84
C GLU A 86 -22.90 -8.50 -4.89
N GLY A 87 -22.76 -7.28 -5.44
CA GLY A 87 -22.87 -6.01 -4.72
C GLY A 87 -21.54 -5.51 -4.19
N ARG A 88 -21.56 -4.56 -3.28
CA ARG A 88 -20.40 -3.80 -2.80
C ARG A 88 -20.21 -3.96 -1.30
N ILE A 89 -19.01 -3.75 -0.82
CA ILE A 89 -18.68 -3.84 0.62
C ILE A 89 -19.60 -2.94 1.46
N HIS A 90 -19.80 -1.68 1.08
CA HIS A 90 -20.60 -0.73 1.85
C HIS A 90 -22.10 -1.01 1.85
N GLU A 91 -22.59 -1.88 0.99
CA GLU A 91 -24.01 -2.30 0.92
C GLU A 91 -24.33 -3.46 1.88
N LYS A 92 -23.32 -4.08 2.46
CA LYS A 92 -23.45 -5.30 3.27
C LYS A 92 -22.87 -5.12 4.65
N THR A 93 -23.41 -5.85 5.61
CA THR A 93 -22.85 -5.97 6.96
C THR A 93 -21.66 -6.92 6.98
N TRP A 94 -20.76 -6.77 7.95
CA TRP A 94 -19.67 -7.73 8.12
C TRP A 94 -20.15 -9.17 8.33
N LYS A 95 -21.28 -9.34 9.02
CA LYS A 95 -21.89 -10.66 9.21
C LYS A 95 -22.21 -11.36 7.88
N GLU A 96 -22.64 -10.61 6.86
CA GLU A 96 -22.94 -11.14 5.52
C GLU A 96 -21.66 -11.45 4.73
N LEU A 97 -20.56 -10.75 5.00
CA LEU A 97 -19.31 -10.82 4.24
C LEU A 97 -18.28 -11.83 4.78
N LYS A 98 -18.21 -12.03 6.10
CA LYS A 98 -17.12 -12.74 6.78
C LYS A 98 -16.83 -14.18 6.34
N SER A 99 -17.76 -14.81 5.62
CA SER A 99 -17.59 -16.16 5.07
C SER A 99 -17.47 -16.16 3.55
N THR A 100 -17.24 -14.99 2.93
CA THR A 100 -17.09 -14.87 1.48
C THR A 100 -15.68 -15.25 1.08
N ALA A 101 -15.55 -16.30 0.27
CA ALA A 101 -14.27 -16.76 -0.26
C ALA A 101 -13.89 -16.02 -1.54
N TYR A 102 -12.60 -15.74 -1.71
CA TYR A 102 -12.02 -15.32 -2.99
C TYR A 102 -12.09 -16.45 -4.01
N GLN A 103 -12.37 -16.10 -5.28
CA GLN A 103 -12.33 -17.05 -6.39
C GLN A 103 -10.90 -17.25 -6.89
N GLY A 104 -10.62 -18.45 -7.40
CA GLY A 104 -9.35 -18.72 -8.10
C GLY A 104 -8.11 -18.76 -7.21
N SER A 105 -8.25 -18.74 -5.89
CA SER A 105 -7.11 -18.89 -4.99
C SER A 105 -6.42 -20.24 -5.18
N LEU A 106 -5.11 -20.22 -5.44
CA LEU A 106 -4.28 -21.43 -5.56
C LEU A 106 -3.81 -21.97 -4.20
N ARG A 107 -4.17 -21.30 -3.10
CA ARG A 107 -3.75 -21.63 -1.72
C ARG A 107 -4.89 -22.19 -0.85
N GLY A 108 -5.96 -22.66 -1.47
CA GLY A 108 -7.16 -23.09 -0.77
C GLY A 108 -8.15 -21.94 -0.57
N ASP A 109 -9.11 -22.12 0.33
CA ASP A 109 -10.11 -21.10 0.61
C ASP A 109 -9.49 -19.93 1.39
N CYS A 110 -9.29 -18.80 0.74
CA CYS A 110 -8.99 -17.52 1.36
C CYS A 110 -10.29 -16.71 1.43
N PHE A 111 -10.55 -16.10 2.58
CA PHE A 111 -11.78 -15.35 2.83
C PHE A 111 -11.51 -13.86 2.95
N LEU A 112 -12.56 -13.05 2.74
CA LEU A 112 -12.54 -11.64 3.11
C LEU A 112 -12.20 -11.53 4.60
N VAL A 113 -11.45 -10.52 4.95
CA VAL A 113 -11.00 -10.32 6.33
C VAL A 113 -11.29 -8.90 6.80
N SER A 114 -11.85 -8.75 8.02
CA SER A 114 -11.91 -7.46 8.68
C SER A 114 -10.54 -7.06 9.19
N LEU A 115 -10.25 -5.75 9.27
CA LEU A 115 -8.98 -5.30 9.86
C LEU A 115 -8.86 -5.72 11.33
N ASP A 116 -9.99 -5.85 12.02
CA ASP A 116 -10.00 -6.32 13.40
C ASP A 116 -9.57 -7.79 13.54
N ASP A 117 -10.11 -8.68 12.70
CA ASP A 117 -9.72 -10.09 12.66
C ASP A 117 -8.27 -10.26 12.15
N LEU A 118 -7.88 -9.45 11.16
CA LEU A 118 -6.53 -9.47 10.60
C LEU A 118 -5.49 -9.13 11.67
N PHE A 119 -5.64 -7.96 12.29
CA PHE A 119 -4.66 -7.46 13.26
C PHE A 119 -4.68 -8.25 14.57
N GLY A 120 -5.85 -8.73 14.99
CA GLY A 120 -5.96 -9.65 16.12
C GLY A 120 -5.25 -10.99 15.90
N GLY A 121 -5.04 -11.38 14.65
CA GLY A 121 -4.34 -12.61 14.26
C GLY A 121 -2.85 -12.43 13.93
N ILE A 122 -2.26 -11.24 14.12
CA ILE A 122 -0.83 -10.94 13.87
C ILE A 122 -0.12 -10.68 15.21
N ALA A 123 0.88 -11.48 15.53
CA ALA A 123 1.71 -11.27 16.70
C ALA A 123 2.54 -9.98 16.54
N ASN A 124 2.62 -9.16 17.58
CA ASN A 124 3.39 -7.90 17.60
C ASN A 124 3.02 -6.98 16.42
N VAL A 125 1.74 -6.86 16.13
CA VAL A 125 1.19 -6.12 14.99
C VAL A 125 1.73 -4.69 14.89
N ASN A 126 2.00 -4.03 16.01
CA ASN A 126 2.54 -2.67 16.10
C ASN A 126 4.05 -2.56 15.83
N GLN A 127 4.74 -3.64 15.48
CA GLN A 127 6.12 -3.60 15.02
C GLN A 127 6.24 -3.34 13.51
N PHE A 128 5.15 -3.56 12.74
CA PHE A 128 5.12 -3.41 11.30
C PHE A 128 4.56 -2.05 10.89
N TYR A 129 4.93 -1.60 9.69
CA TYR A 129 4.32 -0.45 9.03
C TYR A 129 3.15 -0.90 8.15
N TYR A 130 2.09 -0.09 8.14
CA TYR A 130 0.95 -0.33 7.27
C TYR A 130 0.62 0.94 6.49
N THR A 131 0.22 0.76 5.24
CA THR A 131 -0.42 1.81 4.48
C THR A 131 -1.88 1.44 4.28
N PHE A 132 -2.80 2.33 4.63
CA PHE A 132 -4.22 2.18 4.35
C PHE A 132 -4.58 3.01 3.12
N ASP A 133 -4.69 2.38 1.95
CA ASP A 133 -5.32 3.00 0.79
C ASP A 133 -6.84 2.99 0.99
N CYS A 134 -7.37 4.13 1.44
CA CYS A 134 -8.77 4.27 1.84
C CYS A 134 -9.66 4.43 0.61
N LYS A 135 -10.32 3.34 0.22
CA LYS A 135 -11.23 3.28 -0.93
C LYS A 135 -12.62 3.79 -0.54
N LEU A 136 -12.89 5.05 -0.79
CA LEU A 136 -14.18 5.68 -0.46
C LEU A 136 -15.32 5.32 -1.43
N HIS A 137 -15.11 4.40 -2.37
CA HIS A 137 -15.98 4.02 -3.50
C HIS A 137 -17.45 4.47 -3.44
N PRO A 138 -18.11 4.70 -4.53
CA PRO A 138 -18.83 5.88 -5.04
C PRO A 138 -19.73 6.60 -4.04
N LEU A 139 -20.04 6.06 -2.88
CA LEU A 139 -20.80 6.75 -1.84
C LEU A 139 -19.95 7.72 -1.01
N GLY A 140 -18.62 7.49 -0.94
CA GLY A 140 -17.77 8.21 0.00
C GLY A 140 -17.41 9.63 -0.44
N LEU A 141 -17.28 9.87 -1.75
CA LEU A 141 -16.75 11.15 -2.28
C LEU A 141 -17.63 12.37 -1.99
N SER A 142 -18.93 12.17 -1.74
CA SER A 142 -19.88 13.27 -1.45
C SER A 142 -20.66 13.08 -0.14
N ASN A 143 -20.35 12.07 0.65
CA ASN A 143 -21.10 11.70 1.85
C ASN A 143 -20.30 11.92 3.13
N GLU A 144 -20.40 13.12 3.70
CA GLU A 144 -19.71 13.51 4.94
C GLU A 144 -20.03 12.54 6.11
N VAL A 145 -21.23 11.99 6.17
CA VAL A 145 -21.61 11.02 7.22
C VAL A 145 -20.80 9.73 7.05
N TYR A 146 -20.71 9.21 5.82
CA TYR A 146 -19.93 8.02 5.53
C TYR A 146 -18.44 8.25 5.84
N GLN A 147 -17.87 9.39 5.41
CA GLN A 147 -16.49 9.74 5.69
C GLN A 147 -16.22 9.84 7.20
N SER A 148 -17.10 10.50 7.95
CA SER A 148 -16.98 10.60 9.41
C SER A 148 -17.02 9.24 10.10
N GLN A 149 -17.89 8.33 9.65
CA GLN A 149 -17.95 6.96 10.15
C GLN A 149 -16.69 6.16 9.80
N PHE A 150 -16.18 6.34 8.58
CA PHE A 150 -14.94 5.69 8.14
C PHE A 150 -13.76 6.14 8.99
N ILE A 151 -13.58 7.45 9.19
CA ILE A 151 -12.52 8.02 10.04
C ILE A 151 -12.63 7.49 11.49
N ALA A 152 -13.84 7.46 12.05
CA ALA A 152 -14.07 6.91 13.37
C ALA A 152 -13.73 5.40 13.45
N ALA A 153 -14.01 4.65 12.37
CA ALA A 153 -13.66 3.24 12.30
C ALA A 153 -12.13 3.03 12.20
N VAL A 154 -11.44 3.84 11.39
CA VAL A 154 -9.97 3.84 11.32
C VAL A 154 -9.40 4.15 12.72
N LYS A 155 -9.83 5.23 13.35
CA LYS A 155 -9.36 5.62 14.68
C LYS A 155 -9.49 4.49 15.70
N ARG A 156 -10.64 3.80 15.76
CA ARG A 156 -10.84 2.65 16.65
C ARG A 156 -9.83 1.54 16.44
N ILE A 157 -9.49 1.22 15.17
CA ILE A 157 -8.47 0.20 14.85
C ILE A 157 -7.10 0.66 15.32
N LEU A 158 -6.72 1.92 15.05
CA LEU A 158 -5.41 2.46 15.48
C LEU A 158 -5.26 2.48 16.99
N GLU A 159 -6.30 2.87 17.72
CA GLU A 159 -6.33 2.85 19.18
C GLU A 159 -6.20 1.43 19.73
N LYS A 160 -7.02 0.49 19.21
CA LYS A 160 -7.05 -0.90 19.71
C LYS A 160 -5.71 -1.60 19.54
N TYR A 161 -5.03 -1.39 18.42
CA TYR A 161 -3.80 -2.09 18.08
C TYR A 161 -2.53 -1.24 18.25
N GLN A 162 -2.66 0.01 18.75
CA GLN A 162 -1.56 0.95 18.98
C GLN A 162 -0.72 1.21 17.72
N LEU A 163 -1.40 1.56 16.59
CA LEU A 163 -0.80 1.69 15.28
C LEU A 163 -0.54 3.13 14.83
N PHE A 164 -0.83 4.15 15.62
CA PHE A 164 -0.77 5.55 15.19
C PHE A 164 0.55 5.93 14.48
N GLU A 165 1.69 5.57 15.06
CA GLU A 165 3.02 5.87 14.50
C GLU A 165 3.48 4.86 13.44
N ARG A 166 2.67 3.88 13.12
CA ARG A 166 2.98 2.77 12.20
C ARG A 166 2.08 2.75 10.98
N ILE A 167 1.26 3.81 10.79
CA ILE A 167 0.29 3.86 9.72
C ILE A 167 0.52 5.08 8.83
N ALA A 168 0.44 4.88 7.52
CA ALA A 168 0.20 5.92 6.54
C ALA A 168 -1.23 5.77 6.02
N ILE A 169 -2.03 6.83 6.11
CA ILE A 169 -3.37 6.89 5.51
C ILE A 169 -3.22 7.51 4.14
N GLU A 170 -3.59 6.77 3.10
CA GLU A 170 -3.52 7.19 1.71
C GLU A 170 -4.92 7.43 1.14
N SER A 171 -5.08 8.45 0.33
CA SER A 171 -6.29 8.70 -0.46
C SER A 171 -6.03 9.68 -1.59
N GLN A 172 -6.87 9.61 -2.64
CA GLN A 172 -6.97 10.62 -3.69
C GLN A 172 -7.85 11.80 -3.26
N ASP A 173 -8.63 11.66 -2.20
CA ASP A 173 -9.54 12.69 -1.71
C ASP A 173 -8.84 13.58 -0.66
N VAL A 174 -8.49 14.80 -1.06
CA VAL A 174 -7.84 15.80 -0.20
C VAL A 174 -8.72 16.17 1.00
N GLY A 175 -10.03 16.27 0.81
CA GLY A 175 -10.98 16.60 1.87
C GLY A 175 -11.02 15.53 2.95
N PHE A 176 -11.05 14.26 2.53
CA PHE A 176 -11.00 13.11 3.43
C PHE A 176 -9.67 13.07 4.20
N LEU A 177 -8.53 13.21 3.52
CA LEU A 177 -7.22 13.23 4.20
C LEU A 177 -7.10 14.37 5.21
N THR A 178 -7.60 15.57 4.86
CA THR A 178 -7.62 16.72 5.77
C THR A 178 -8.50 16.45 6.99
N ALA A 179 -9.65 15.81 6.80
CA ALA A 179 -10.52 15.39 7.89
C ALA A 179 -9.86 14.30 8.77
N CYS A 180 -9.20 13.31 8.16
CA CYS A 180 -8.41 12.30 8.89
C CYS A 180 -7.33 12.97 9.75
N LYS A 181 -6.54 13.89 9.18
CA LYS A 181 -5.46 14.61 9.89
C LYS A 181 -5.98 15.38 11.10
N ARG A 182 -7.15 15.98 10.99
CA ARG A 182 -7.79 16.69 12.10
C ARG A 182 -8.23 15.76 13.24
N GLU A 183 -8.78 14.58 12.90
CA GLU A 183 -9.37 13.66 13.88
C GLU A 183 -8.37 12.64 14.44
N ILE A 184 -7.26 12.38 13.71
CA ILE A 184 -6.25 11.35 14.04
C ILE A 184 -4.85 11.98 13.91
N ALA A 185 -4.50 12.93 14.77
CA ALA A 185 -3.30 13.78 14.62
C ALA A 185 -1.93 13.06 14.63
N GLN A 186 -1.86 11.78 15.00
CA GLN A 186 -0.59 11.07 15.24
C GLN A 186 -0.19 10.11 14.11
N SER A 187 -0.96 10.05 13.02
CA SER A 187 -0.67 9.20 11.85
C SER A 187 -0.01 9.99 10.73
N MET A 188 0.51 9.30 9.72
CA MET A 188 1.02 9.92 8.51
C MET A 188 -0.08 10.02 7.45
N TYR A 189 -0.06 11.08 6.64
CA TYR A 189 -1.06 11.36 5.61
C TYR A 189 -0.38 11.50 4.27
N TYR A 190 -0.65 10.57 3.36
CA TYR A 190 -0.06 10.55 2.03
C TYR A 190 -1.12 10.81 0.99
N TYR A 191 -0.95 11.89 0.25
CA TYR A 191 -1.81 12.16 -0.91
C TYR A 191 -1.43 11.24 -2.07
N TYR A 192 -2.43 10.71 -2.76
CA TYR A 192 -2.27 9.83 -3.90
C TYR A 192 -2.58 10.58 -5.21
N PRO A 193 -1.58 11.24 -5.84
CA PRO A 193 -1.75 12.06 -7.03
C PRO A 193 -1.67 11.26 -8.33
N SER A 194 -2.13 11.87 -9.43
CA SER A 194 -1.91 11.38 -10.78
C SER A 194 -0.53 11.77 -11.36
N SER A 195 0.10 12.84 -10.84
CA SER A 195 1.41 13.33 -11.25
C SER A 195 2.21 13.88 -10.07
N PHE A 196 3.55 13.92 -10.21
CA PHE A 196 4.41 14.48 -9.17
C PHE A 196 4.09 15.94 -8.88
N SER A 197 3.90 16.78 -9.91
CA SER A 197 3.61 18.21 -9.73
C SER A 197 2.36 18.45 -8.91
N ASP A 198 1.26 17.73 -9.20
CA ASP A 198 0.02 17.79 -8.42
C ASP A 198 0.26 17.33 -6.98
N GLY A 199 0.90 16.17 -6.82
CA GLY A 199 1.21 15.60 -5.51
C GLY A 199 2.03 16.51 -4.62
N TYR A 200 3.11 17.07 -5.17
CA TYR A 200 4.00 17.97 -4.46
C TYR A 200 3.29 19.25 -4.00
N GLN A 201 2.58 19.91 -4.91
CA GLN A 201 1.85 21.15 -4.61
C GLN A 201 0.76 20.91 -3.56
N THR A 202 -0.02 19.85 -3.73
CA THR A 202 -1.11 19.51 -2.80
C THR A 202 -0.56 19.13 -1.42
N ALA A 203 0.44 18.24 -1.36
CA ALA A 203 0.99 17.79 -0.08
C ALA A 203 1.63 18.96 0.70
N VAL A 204 2.37 19.85 0.04
CA VAL A 204 2.95 21.02 0.68
C VAL A 204 1.85 22.01 1.15
N SER A 205 0.85 22.29 0.31
CA SER A 205 -0.20 23.27 0.66
C SER A 205 -1.14 22.79 1.76
N GLN A 206 -1.35 21.46 1.88
CA GLN A 206 -2.20 20.84 2.89
C GLN A 206 -1.42 20.35 4.12
N ASP A 207 -0.09 20.56 4.12
CA ASP A 207 0.80 20.09 5.19
C ASP A 207 0.65 18.58 5.42
N PHE A 208 0.55 17.79 4.34
CA PHE A 208 0.59 16.33 4.41
C PHE A 208 2.02 15.83 4.58
N ASP A 209 2.18 14.61 5.12
CA ASP A 209 3.48 14.03 5.42
C ASP A 209 4.18 13.47 4.18
N GLY A 210 3.44 13.21 3.10
CA GLY A 210 4.03 12.64 1.90
C GLY A 210 3.06 12.43 0.74
N ILE A 211 3.59 11.74 -0.26
CA ILE A 211 2.84 11.31 -1.46
C ILE A 211 3.05 9.82 -1.71
N THR A 212 2.00 9.16 -2.20
CA THR A 212 2.06 7.80 -2.74
C THR A 212 1.83 7.87 -4.23
N ILE A 213 2.83 7.55 -5.04
CA ILE A 213 2.77 7.75 -6.50
C ILE A 213 3.27 6.52 -7.26
N ALA A 214 2.68 6.26 -8.43
CA ALA A 214 3.16 5.20 -9.31
C ALA A 214 4.64 5.41 -9.66
N SER A 215 5.45 4.35 -9.53
CA SER A 215 6.90 4.44 -9.75
C SER A 215 7.27 5.02 -11.13
N ALA A 216 6.44 4.80 -12.16
CA ALA A 216 6.68 5.36 -13.48
C ALA A 216 6.46 6.89 -13.57
N ASN A 217 5.72 7.48 -12.62
CA ASN A 217 5.28 8.88 -12.67
C ASN A 217 6.15 9.82 -11.82
N ILE A 218 7.30 9.36 -11.35
CA ILE A 218 8.25 10.15 -10.56
C ILE A 218 9.68 9.76 -10.92
N THR A 219 10.57 10.74 -10.97
CA THR A 219 12.00 10.58 -11.17
C THR A 219 12.76 10.60 -9.84
N LYS A 220 14.04 10.22 -9.87
CA LYS A 220 14.94 10.33 -8.70
C LYS A 220 15.08 11.77 -8.21
N ASP A 221 15.20 12.72 -9.14
CA ASP A 221 15.38 14.15 -8.81
C ASP A 221 14.10 14.71 -8.15
N GLU A 222 12.91 14.26 -8.60
CA GLU A 222 11.63 14.62 -7.98
C GLU A 222 11.46 14.01 -6.59
N VAL A 223 11.95 12.78 -6.34
CA VAL A 223 12.01 12.23 -4.97
C VAL A 223 12.91 13.10 -4.10
N ALA A 224 14.09 13.50 -4.58
CA ALA A 224 14.98 14.39 -3.84
C ALA A 224 14.35 15.77 -3.58
N GLN A 225 13.57 16.29 -4.54
CA GLN A 225 12.80 17.54 -4.37
C GLN A 225 11.72 17.40 -3.29
N ALA A 226 10.99 16.29 -3.26
CA ALA A 226 10.01 15.99 -2.20
C ALA A 226 10.68 15.97 -0.82
N HIS A 227 11.82 15.26 -0.69
CA HIS A 227 12.60 15.20 0.54
C HIS A 227 13.10 16.57 1.01
N GLN A 228 13.52 17.46 0.09
CA GLN A 228 13.92 18.84 0.44
C GLN A 228 12.77 19.66 1.02
N ALA A 229 11.53 19.34 0.65
CA ALA A 229 10.33 19.95 1.23
C ALA A 229 9.84 19.24 2.52
N GLY A 230 10.55 18.20 2.99
CA GLY A 230 10.16 17.41 4.16
C GLY A 230 9.11 16.34 3.87
N LEU A 231 8.72 16.15 2.61
CA LEU A 231 7.75 15.13 2.23
C LEU A 231 8.40 13.75 2.10
N LYS A 232 7.71 12.73 2.55
CA LYS A 232 8.03 11.33 2.27
C LYS A 232 7.43 10.88 0.95
N VAL A 233 8.04 9.85 0.35
CA VAL A 233 7.59 9.28 -0.93
C VAL A 233 7.42 7.77 -0.80
N ALA A 234 6.21 7.29 -1.08
CA ALA A 234 5.91 5.87 -1.26
C ALA A 234 5.70 5.58 -2.77
N LEU A 235 6.34 4.53 -3.27
CA LEU A 235 6.21 4.11 -4.67
C LEU A 235 5.39 2.85 -4.78
N TRP A 236 4.35 2.87 -5.62
CA TRP A 236 3.54 1.72 -5.97
C TRP A 236 3.67 1.35 -7.46
N ASN A 237 2.92 0.35 -7.93
CA ASN A 237 2.98 -0.21 -9.28
C ASN A 237 4.38 -0.76 -9.63
N VAL A 238 5.00 -1.42 -8.66
CA VAL A 238 6.32 -2.04 -8.73
C VAL A 238 6.13 -3.55 -8.88
N LYS A 239 6.04 -4.03 -10.14
CA LYS A 239 5.48 -5.34 -10.47
C LYS A 239 6.49 -6.49 -10.49
N THR A 240 7.72 -6.20 -10.81
CA THR A 240 8.75 -7.22 -11.06
C THR A 240 10.04 -6.94 -10.29
N GLY A 241 10.93 -7.93 -10.23
CA GLY A 241 12.26 -7.72 -9.66
C GLY A 241 13.07 -6.60 -10.32
N SER A 242 12.90 -6.41 -11.64
CA SER A 242 13.50 -5.27 -12.34
C SER A 242 12.89 -3.94 -11.90
N ASP A 243 11.57 -3.90 -11.66
CA ASP A 243 10.91 -2.67 -11.22
C ASP A 243 11.26 -2.35 -9.76
N ASN A 244 11.48 -3.36 -8.90
CA ASN A 244 12.02 -3.17 -7.56
C ASN A 244 13.36 -2.42 -7.61
N TRP A 245 14.30 -2.82 -8.48
CA TRP A 245 15.57 -2.11 -8.61
C TRP A 245 15.40 -0.68 -9.11
N LYS A 246 14.56 -0.44 -10.12
CA LYS A 246 14.26 0.91 -10.62
C LYS A 246 13.64 1.81 -9.54
N ALA A 247 12.79 1.23 -8.68
CA ALA A 247 12.21 1.95 -7.55
C ALA A 247 13.28 2.28 -6.48
N ILE A 248 14.13 1.33 -6.13
CA ILE A 248 15.25 1.52 -5.19
C ILE A 248 16.22 2.61 -5.67
N GLU A 249 16.53 2.65 -6.97
CA GLU A 249 17.41 3.67 -7.56
C GLU A 249 16.90 5.10 -7.38
N LYS A 250 15.59 5.28 -7.21
CA LYS A 250 14.96 6.58 -6.94
C LYS A 250 15.09 7.03 -5.48
N GLN A 251 15.44 6.11 -4.58
CA GLN A 251 15.63 6.36 -3.14
C GLN A 251 14.37 6.91 -2.45
N PRO A 252 13.20 6.25 -2.59
CA PRO A 252 11.98 6.64 -1.87
C PRO A 252 12.09 6.24 -0.38
N ASP A 253 11.11 6.66 0.44
CA ASP A 253 10.97 6.19 1.81
C ASP A 253 10.35 4.79 1.87
N PHE A 254 9.38 4.49 0.99
CA PHE A 254 8.69 3.19 0.94
C PHE A 254 8.50 2.69 -0.49
N ILE A 255 8.51 1.37 -0.64
CA ILE A 255 8.17 0.67 -1.88
C ILE A 255 7.08 -0.36 -1.60
N GLN A 256 5.90 -0.20 -2.22
CA GLN A 256 4.78 -1.13 -2.21
C GLN A 256 4.92 -2.07 -3.42
N SER A 257 5.42 -3.28 -3.20
CA SER A 257 5.84 -4.18 -4.27
C SER A 257 4.88 -5.33 -4.51
N ASP A 258 4.64 -5.66 -5.79
CA ASP A 258 3.98 -6.88 -6.25
C ASP A 258 4.91 -8.11 -6.26
N ASP A 259 6.23 -7.90 -6.08
CA ASP A 259 7.20 -8.97 -5.86
C ASP A 259 7.97 -8.74 -4.55
N PRO A 260 7.29 -8.92 -3.39
CA PRO A 260 7.87 -8.66 -2.07
C PRO A 260 9.06 -9.57 -1.73
N ARG A 261 9.12 -10.78 -2.31
CA ARG A 261 10.27 -11.69 -2.12
C ARG A 261 11.55 -11.12 -2.73
N HIS A 262 11.44 -10.61 -3.95
CA HIS A 262 12.56 -9.96 -4.62
C HIS A 262 12.93 -8.65 -3.90
N LEU A 263 11.94 -7.81 -3.54
CA LEU A 263 12.20 -6.56 -2.80
C LEU A 263 12.98 -6.83 -1.52
N LYS A 264 12.55 -7.81 -0.71
CA LYS A 264 13.26 -8.20 0.53
C LYS A 264 14.73 -8.57 0.31
N ASN A 265 15.00 -9.26 -0.80
CA ASN A 265 16.37 -9.64 -1.13
C ASN A 265 17.19 -8.47 -1.68
N ALA A 266 16.56 -7.54 -2.37
CA ALA A 266 17.22 -6.36 -2.95
C ALA A 266 17.56 -5.29 -1.89
N LEU A 267 16.83 -5.27 -0.75
CA LEU A 267 17.07 -4.33 0.36
C LEU A 267 18.06 -4.87 1.44
N LYS A 268 18.58 -6.08 1.27
CA LYS A 268 19.63 -6.64 2.14
C LYS A 268 21.03 -6.18 1.70
#